data_2f00def6c0320abe0bb16475394316ff
#
_entry.id   2f00def6c0320abe0bb16475394316ff
#
_cell.length_a   1.000
_cell.length_b   1.000
_cell.length_c   1.000
_cell.angle_alpha   90.00
_cell.angle_beta   90.00
_cell.angle_gamma   90.00
#
_symmetry.space_group_name_H-M   'P 1'
#
loop_
_entity.id
_entity.type
_entity.pdbx_description
1 polymer ?
#
loop_
_entity_poly.entity_id
_entity_poly.type
_entity_poly.pdbx_seq_one_letter_code
_entity_poly.pdbx_strand_id
1 'polypeptide(L)'
;ASTGEQVSSGLLALALMREGIDAVSYAGWQVTVHTDSSFTKARIKSIDDKKILADLNAGRAVVVTGFQGVDPLGNITTLGRGGSDTSAVAMAAALKADECLIYTDVDGVYTTDPRVCEDARRLDKITFEEMLEMASLGSKVLQIRSVEFAGKYKVKTRVLSSLTDPLMPLADEMSSGTLITFEEDSTMEAAVISGIAFARDEAKITVLGVPDRPGIAYQILGPIADANIDVDIIIQNQSVDGKTDFTFTVPRADYQKALDILKNTVQAHIEAKEISGDPKVSKVSVVGVGMRSHVGIASKMFRTLSEEGINILMISTSEIKISVVIDEKYMELAVRALHKAFELDQK
;
A
#
# COMPACT_ATOMS: atom_id res chain seq x y z
N ALA A 1 23.48 3.28 1.65
CA ALA A 1 22.18 3.94 1.82
C ALA A 1 21.93 4.34 3.27
N SER A 2 22.15 3.44 4.25
CA SER A 2 21.90 3.71 5.69
C SER A 2 22.66 4.91 6.28
N THR A 3 23.84 5.25 5.76
CA THR A 3 24.67 6.35 6.26
C THR A 3 24.03 7.74 6.11
N GLY A 4 23.26 7.96 5.01
CA GLY A 4 22.57 9.22 4.80
C GLY A 4 21.56 9.52 5.91
N GLU A 5 20.80 8.53 6.33
CA GLU A 5 19.83 8.64 7.44
C GLU A 5 20.53 8.94 8.77
N GLN A 6 21.74 8.36 9.01
CA GLN A 6 22.52 8.63 10.21
C GLN A 6 22.98 10.09 10.25
N VAL A 7 23.44 10.63 9.12
CA VAL A 7 23.83 12.03 9.00
C VAL A 7 22.63 12.95 9.27
N SER A 8 21.49 12.69 8.65
CA SER A 8 20.25 13.49 8.84
C SER A 8 19.78 13.49 10.29
N SER A 9 19.83 12.34 10.97
CA SER A 9 19.45 12.23 12.39
C SER A 9 20.38 13.06 13.28
N GLY A 10 21.68 13.01 13.04
CA GLY A 10 22.64 13.82 13.78
C GLY A 10 22.45 15.31 13.56
N LEU A 11 22.22 15.73 12.31
CA LEU A 11 21.95 17.14 11.97
C LEU A 11 20.68 17.64 12.60
N LEU A 12 19.62 16.83 12.63
CA LEU A 12 18.36 17.20 13.28
C LEU A 12 18.54 17.38 14.79
N ALA A 13 19.25 16.48 15.46
CA ALA A 13 19.54 16.63 16.88
C ALA A 13 20.32 17.92 17.18
N LEU A 14 21.33 18.25 16.35
CA LEU A 14 22.08 19.51 16.47
C LEU A 14 21.18 20.75 16.24
N ALA A 15 20.25 20.69 15.28
CA ALA A 15 19.32 21.75 15.03
C ALA A 15 18.37 21.95 16.22
N LEU A 16 17.86 20.90 16.83
CA LEU A 16 17.02 20.96 18.03
C LEU A 16 17.78 21.59 19.21
N MET A 17 19.04 21.19 19.43
CA MET A 17 19.88 21.78 20.47
C MET A 17 20.12 23.28 20.24
N ARG A 18 20.25 23.72 19.00
CA ARG A 18 20.37 25.13 18.64
C ARG A 18 19.12 25.93 19.00
N GLU A 19 17.95 25.33 18.89
CA GLU A 19 16.66 25.92 19.29
C GLU A 19 16.39 25.80 20.80
N GLY A 20 17.39 25.33 21.58
CA GLY A 20 17.29 25.21 23.05
C GLY A 20 16.56 23.95 23.54
N ILE A 21 16.35 22.99 22.66
CA ILE A 21 15.73 21.69 23.00
C ILE A 21 16.84 20.68 23.31
N ASP A 22 16.81 20.09 24.51
CA ASP A 22 17.73 18.98 24.84
C ASP A 22 17.41 17.78 23.97
N ALA A 23 18.33 17.37 23.09
CA ALA A 23 18.12 16.35 22.10
C ALA A 23 19.27 15.34 22.05
N VAL A 24 18.94 14.11 21.67
CA VAL A 24 19.92 13.02 21.48
C VAL A 24 19.63 12.30 20.17
N SER A 25 20.70 11.87 19.47
CA SER A 25 20.58 11.09 18.23
C SER A 25 21.06 9.66 18.41
N TYR A 26 20.30 8.69 17.91
CA TYR A 26 20.62 7.29 17.92
C TYR A 26 20.52 6.65 16.53
N ALA A 27 21.57 5.94 16.14
CA ALA A 27 21.48 4.99 15.03
C ALA A 27 20.65 3.76 15.43
N GLY A 28 20.06 3.07 14.47
CA GLY A 28 19.20 1.92 14.73
C GLY A 28 19.85 0.78 15.55
N TRP A 29 21.18 0.60 15.43
CA TRP A 29 21.94 -0.36 16.23
C TRP A 29 22.19 0.10 17.68
N GLN A 30 22.14 1.38 17.98
CA GLN A 30 22.33 1.93 19.34
C GLN A 30 21.07 1.78 20.23
N VAL A 31 19.90 1.73 19.62
CA VAL A 31 18.61 1.47 20.27
C VAL A 31 18.04 0.11 19.88
N THR A 32 18.87 -0.69 19.27
CA THR A 32 18.69 -2.09 18.89
C THR A 32 17.36 -2.37 18.21
N VAL A 33 17.16 -1.80 17.00
CA VAL A 33 16.10 -2.22 16.10
C VAL A 33 16.52 -3.57 15.51
N HIS A 34 16.12 -4.66 16.16
CA HIS A 34 16.43 -6.03 15.73
C HIS A 34 15.69 -6.39 14.45
N THR A 35 16.44 -6.94 13.49
CA THR A 35 15.90 -7.42 12.23
C THR A 35 16.35 -8.85 11.91
N ASP A 36 15.77 -9.44 10.86
CA ASP A 36 16.38 -10.59 10.18
C ASP A 36 17.54 -10.13 9.26
N SER A 37 18.24 -11.10 8.66
CA SER A 37 19.39 -10.86 7.79
C SER A 37 19.03 -10.64 6.31
N SER A 38 17.80 -10.25 6.00
CA SER A 38 17.35 -9.93 4.63
C SER A 38 17.75 -8.51 4.24
N PHE A 39 19.03 -8.23 4.05
CA PHE A 39 19.73 -6.94 4.06
C PHE A 39 19.01 -5.76 3.38
N THR A 40 18.27 -5.97 2.27
CA THR A 40 17.61 -4.89 1.53
C THR A 40 16.10 -4.84 1.75
N LYS A 41 15.53 -5.85 2.42
CA LYS A 41 14.10 -6.00 2.74
C LYS A 41 13.92 -6.59 4.14
N ALA A 42 14.77 -6.19 5.09
CA ALA A 42 14.79 -6.75 6.44
C ALA A 42 13.46 -6.52 7.17
N ARG A 43 13.12 -7.48 8.03
CA ARG A 43 11.89 -7.42 8.85
C ARG A 43 12.25 -7.12 10.30
N ILE A 44 11.63 -6.10 10.87
CA ILE A 44 11.77 -5.77 12.29
C ILE A 44 11.19 -6.90 13.13
N LYS A 45 11.99 -7.42 14.06
CA LYS A 45 11.62 -8.47 15.02
C LYS A 45 11.25 -7.90 16.37
N SER A 46 12.04 -6.95 16.86
CA SER A 46 11.82 -6.26 18.13
C SER A 46 12.61 -4.95 18.17
N ILE A 47 12.24 -4.07 19.10
CA ILE A 47 12.95 -2.83 19.39
C ILE A 47 13.23 -2.80 20.89
N ASP A 48 14.47 -2.48 21.31
CA ASP A 48 14.78 -2.21 22.71
C ASP A 48 14.47 -0.72 23.01
N ASP A 49 13.36 -0.51 23.69
CA ASP A 49 12.80 0.82 23.99
C ASP A 49 13.38 1.48 25.24
N LYS A 50 14.12 0.73 26.10
CA LYS A 50 14.55 1.18 27.43
C LYS A 50 15.34 2.47 27.40
N LYS A 51 16.31 2.56 26.49
CA LYS A 51 17.17 3.74 26.37
C LYS A 51 16.40 4.96 25.89
N ILE A 52 15.50 4.76 24.91
CA ILE A 52 14.64 5.82 24.39
C ILE A 52 13.70 6.33 25.47
N LEU A 53 13.03 5.43 26.19
CA LEU A 53 12.13 5.80 27.28
C LEU A 53 12.85 6.53 28.41
N ALA A 54 14.08 6.15 28.73
CA ALA A 54 14.88 6.84 29.74
C ALA A 54 15.16 8.29 29.35
N ASP A 55 15.53 8.54 28.09
CA ASP A 55 15.77 9.89 27.59
C ASP A 55 14.49 10.73 27.47
N LEU A 56 13.39 10.14 26.97
CA LEU A 56 12.10 10.80 26.91
C LEU A 56 11.59 11.19 28.31
N ASN A 57 11.72 10.30 29.30
CA ASN A 57 11.37 10.58 30.69
C ASN A 57 12.26 11.67 31.34
N ALA A 58 13.48 11.85 30.83
CA ALA A 58 14.36 12.95 31.20
C ALA A 58 14.04 14.29 30.50
N GLY A 59 12.99 14.31 29.66
CA GLY A 59 12.56 15.50 28.90
C GLY A 59 13.35 15.77 27.63
N ARG A 60 14.08 14.78 27.12
CA ARG A 60 14.87 14.90 25.89
C ARG A 60 14.06 14.60 24.66
N ALA A 61 14.33 15.31 23.59
CA ALA A 61 13.92 14.90 22.24
C ALA A 61 14.86 13.79 21.72
N VAL A 62 14.29 12.66 21.33
CA VAL A 62 15.08 11.50 20.86
C VAL A 62 14.92 11.36 19.35
N VAL A 63 16.03 11.51 18.61
CA VAL A 63 16.08 11.36 17.16
C VAL A 63 16.65 9.98 16.85
N VAL A 64 15.83 9.09 16.28
CA VAL A 64 16.24 7.73 15.91
C VAL A 64 16.35 7.62 14.40
N THR A 65 17.47 7.10 13.92
CA THR A 65 17.66 6.86 12.49
C THR A 65 16.69 5.79 11.98
N GLY A 66 15.84 6.17 11.07
CA GLY A 66 14.90 5.26 10.39
C GLY A 66 15.54 4.40 9.30
N PHE A 67 14.71 3.60 8.58
CA PHE A 67 15.10 2.79 7.42
C PHE A 67 16.06 1.63 7.71
N GLN A 68 16.62 1.52 8.88
CA GLN A 68 17.68 0.55 9.23
C GLN A 68 17.42 -0.16 10.55
N GLY A 69 18.09 -1.30 10.70
CA GLY A 69 18.16 -2.07 11.93
C GLY A 69 19.46 -2.86 11.98
N VAL A 70 19.54 -3.84 12.87
CA VAL A 70 20.68 -4.71 13.07
C VAL A 70 20.24 -6.17 13.11
N ASP A 71 20.97 -7.03 12.41
CA ASP A 71 20.74 -8.47 12.43
C ASP A 71 21.41 -9.13 13.65
N PRO A 72 21.15 -10.43 13.91
CA PRO A 72 21.75 -11.15 15.05
C PRO A 72 23.29 -11.22 15.03
N LEU A 73 23.92 -10.96 13.88
CA LEU A 73 25.38 -10.95 13.71
C LEU A 73 25.98 -9.54 13.89
N GLY A 74 25.16 -8.52 14.19
CA GLY A 74 25.58 -7.14 14.36
C GLY A 74 25.72 -6.35 13.06
N ASN A 75 25.29 -6.90 11.92
CA ASN A 75 25.36 -6.20 10.65
C ASN A 75 24.19 -5.22 10.51
N ILE A 76 24.46 -4.04 9.93
CA ILE A 76 23.38 -3.08 9.60
C ILE A 76 22.57 -3.62 8.43
N THR A 77 21.25 -3.67 8.62
CA THR A 77 20.27 -4.07 7.62
C THR A 77 19.42 -2.87 7.21
N THR A 78 18.81 -2.92 6.01
CA THR A 78 17.85 -1.90 5.56
C THR A 78 16.48 -2.53 5.29
N LEU A 79 15.43 -1.76 5.57
CA LEU A 79 14.04 -2.23 5.52
C LEU A 79 13.42 -2.19 4.11
N GLY A 80 14.13 -1.63 3.15
CA GLY A 80 13.65 -1.45 1.79
C GLY A 80 12.90 -0.11 1.58
N ARG A 81 12.31 0.07 0.41
CA ARG A 81 11.58 1.29 0.05
C ARG A 81 10.45 1.57 1.06
N GLY A 82 10.29 2.84 1.48
CA GLY A 82 9.32 3.22 2.52
C GLY A 82 9.67 2.69 3.91
N GLY A 83 10.91 2.29 4.12
CA GLY A 83 11.37 1.74 5.40
C GLY A 83 11.38 2.76 6.53
N SER A 84 11.44 4.06 6.24
CA SER A 84 11.35 5.12 7.26
C SER A 84 9.96 5.16 7.89
N ASP A 85 8.89 5.08 7.08
CA ASP A 85 7.50 5.00 7.59
C ASP A 85 7.32 3.74 8.46
N THR A 86 7.86 2.59 7.99
CA THR A 86 7.82 1.35 8.77
C THR A 86 8.58 1.48 10.09
N SER A 87 9.73 2.17 10.10
CA SER A 87 10.51 2.45 11.33
C SER A 87 9.74 3.33 12.29
N ALA A 88 9.10 4.40 11.80
CA ALA A 88 8.32 5.34 12.60
C ALA A 88 7.15 4.63 13.30
N VAL A 89 6.37 3.86 12.55
CA VAL A 89 5.23 3.11 13.10
C VAL A 89 5.69 2.02 14.07
N ALA A 90 6.78 1.30 13.77
CA ALA A 90 7.32 0.29 14.67
C ALA A 90 7.82 0.91 15.99
N MET A 91 8.46 2.08 15.91
CA MET A 91 8.91 2.83 17.08
C MET A 91 7.72 3.31 17.91
N ALA A 92 6.69 3.89 17.27
CA ALA A 92 5.47 4.30 17.95
C ALA A 92 4.78 3.14 18.67
N ALA A 93 4.74 1.95 18.03
CA ALA A 93 4.21 0.73 18.63
C ALA A 93 5.03 0.29 19.88
N ALA A 94 6.36 0.28 19.76
CA ALA A 94 7.25 -0.13 20.86
C ALA A 94 7.15 0.82 22.06
N LEU A 95 7.07 2.13 21.81
CA LEU A 95 6.96 3.16 22.83
C LEU A 95 5.53 3.36 23.36
N LYS A 96 4.52 2.71 22.77
CA LYS A 96 3.09 2.93 23.05
C LYS A 96 2.71 4.41 22.92
N ALA A 97 3.20 5.04 21.85
CA ALA A 97 2.91 6.43 21.56
C ALA A 97 1.40 6.64 21.32
N ASP A 98 0.91 7.82 21.66
CA ASP A 98 -0.50 8.21 21.46
C ASP A 98 -0.87 8.25 19.97
N GLU A 99 0.07 8.72 19.14
CA GLU A 99 -0.10 8.85 17.69
C GLU A 99 1.27 8.82 16.98
N CYS A 100 1.31 8.33 15.75
CA CYS A 100 2.47 8.39 14.86
C CYS A 100 2.20 9.44 13.77
N LEU A 101 3.01 10.49 13.70
CA LEU A 101 2.90 11.54 12.68
C LEU A 101 3.89 11.26 11.55
N ILE A 102 3.39 11.12 10.33
CA ILE A 102 4.21 10.94 9.13
C ILE A 102 4.20 12.24 8.33
N TYR A 103 5.31 12.95 8.37
CA TYR A 103 5.51 14.15 7.56
C TYR A 103 6.07 13.77 6.19
N THR A 104 5.36 14.17 5.12
CA THR A 104 5.70 13.83 3.75
C THR A 104 5.50 15.04 2.82
N ASP A 105 5.72 14.87 1.51
CA ASP A 105 5.56 15.89 0.48
C ASP A 105 4.10 16.12 0.04
N VAL A 106 3.15 15.38 0.64
CA VAL A 106 1.70 15.57 0.46
C VAL A 106 1.03 15.89 1.80
N ASP A 107 -0.11 16.54 1.76
CA ASP A 107 -0.86 17.00 2.95
C ASP A 107 -1.91 16.00 3.46
N GLY A 108 -1.92 14.78 2.92
CA GLY A 108 -2.82 13.72 3.38
C GLY A 108 -3.15 12.69 2.31
N VAL A 109 -4.17 11.88 2.62
CA VAL A 109 -4.73 10.87 1.72
C VAL A 109 -5.94 11.47 1.01
N TYR A 110 -6.03 11.27 -0.29
CA TYR A 110 -7.09 11.80 -1.15
C TYR A 110 -8.04 10.72 -1.64
N THR A 111 -9.25 11.12 -2.00
CA THR A 111 -10.27 10.23 -2.61
C THR A 111 -9.78 9.57 -3.90
N THR A 112 -8.83 10.18 -4.59
CA THR A 112 -7.99 9.61 -5.67
C THR A 112 -6.75 10.52 -5.86
N ASP A 113 -5.87 10.18 -6.80
CA ASP A 113 -4.70 11.02 -7.11
C ASP A 113 -5.15 12.36 -7.73
N PRO A 114 -4.89 13.51 -7.09
CA PRO A 114 -5.28 14.82 -7.62
C PRO A 114 -4.61 15.19 -8.95
N ARG A 115 -3.52 14.52 -9.33
CA ARG A 115 -2.89 14.69 -10.66
C ARG A 115 -3.68 14.03 -11.80
N VAL A 116 -4.59 13.10 -11.45
CA VAL A 116 -5.47 12.39 -12.40
C VAL A 116 -6.88 12.97 -12.37
N CYS A 117 -7.36 13.37 -11.22
CA CYS A 117 -8.68 13.97 -11.01
C CYS A 117 -8.55 15.23 -10.17
N GLU A 118 -8.74 16.40 -10.78
CA GLU A 118 -8.62 17.70 -10.11
C GLU A 118 -9.65 17.89 -8.99
N ASP A 119 -10.81 17.22 -9.09
CA ASP A 119 -11.87 17.23 -8.09
C ASP A 119 -11.59 16.29 -6.90
N ALA A 120 -10.42 15.64 -6.86
CA ALA A 120 -10.03 14.79 -5.75
C ALA A 120 -9.95 15.59 -4.45
N ARG A 121 -10.58 15.06 -3.39
CA ARG A 121 -10.66 15.70 -2.09
C ARG A 121 -9.81 14.96 -1.07
N ARG A 122 -9.14 15.70 -0.19
CA ARG A 122 -8.45 15.12 0.96
C ARG A 122 -9.46 14.53 1.93
N LEU A 123 -9.14 13.36 2.47
CA LEU A 123 -9.89 12.71 3.54
C LEU A 123 -9.38 13.21 4.89
N ASP A 124 -10.27 13.67 5.76
CA ASP A 124 -9.90 14.05 7.12
C ASP A 124 -9.57 12.80 7.96
N LYS A 125 -10.24 11.68 7.65
CA LYS A 125 -10.11 10.40 8.34
C LYS A 125 -10.30 9.24 7.36
N ILE A 126 -9.57 8.15 7.59
CA ILE A 126 -9.71 6.90 6.84
C ILE A 126 -9.44 5.71 7.77
N THR A 127 -10.11 4.57 7.56
CA THR A 127 -9.84 3.36 8.34
C THR A 127 -8.55 2.67 7.90
N PHE A 128 -7.94 1.88 8.79
CA PHE A 128 -6.75 1.09 8.42
C PHE A 128 -7.04 0.10 7.29
N GLU A 129 -8.23 -0.48 7.26
CA GLU A 129 -8.63 -1.43 6.23
C GLU A 129 -8.66 -0.75 4.85
N GLU A 130 -9.31 0.41 4.75
CA GLU A 130 -9.37 1.20 3.52
C GLU A 130 -7.99 1.71 3.09
N MET A 131 -7.20 2.23 4.04
CA MET A 131 -5.85 2.71 3.76
C MET A 131 -4.96 1.59 3.24
N LEU A 132 -5.07 0.38 3.81
CA LEU A 132 -4.32 -0.79 3.37
C LEU A 132 -4.68 -1.15 1.91
N GLU A 133 -5.97 -1.17 1.59
CA GLU A 133 -6.42 -1.41 0.22
C GLU A 133 -5.93 -0.32 -0.74
N MET A 134 -6.08 0.96 -0.37
CA MET A 134 -5.60 2.06 -1.22
C MET A 134 -4.07 2.02 -1.40
N ALA A 135 -3.30 1.72 -0.36
CA ALA A 135 -1.85 1.59 -0.44
C ALA A 135 -1.43 0.40 -1.33
N SER A 136 -2.16 -0.72 -1.26
CA SER A 136 -1.91 -1.90 -2.10
C SER A 136 -2.21 -1.66 -3.57
N LEU A 137 -3.15 -0.75 -3.86
CA LEU A 137 -3.67 -0.45 -5.20
C LEU A 137 -2.99 0.74 -5.87
N GLY A 138 -1.93 1.31 -5.27
CA GLY A 138 -1.11 2.34 -5.90
C GLY A 138 -1.20 3.74 -5.30
N SER A 139 -1.95 3.95 -4.22
CA SER A 139 -1.82 5.16 -3.43
C SER A 139 -0.43 5.18 -2.78
N LYS A 140 0.46 6.06 -3.26
CA LYS A 140 1.87 6.11 -2.85
C LYS A 140 2.12 6.96 -1.60
N VAL A 141 1.08 7.36 -0.89
CA VAL A 141 1.17 8.25 0.28
C VAL A 141 1.87 7.56 1.44
N LEU A 142 1.50 6.30 1.73
CA LEU A 142 2.15 5.45 2.72
C LEU A 142 2.56 4.13 2.10
N GLN A 143 3.65 3.59 2.61
CA GLN A 143 4.10 2.27 2.22
C GLN A 143 3.20 1.21 2.88
N ILE A 144 2.73 0.22 2.09
CA ILE A 144 1.78 -0.82 2.54
C ILE A 144 2.21 -1.50 3.85
N ARG A 145 3.48 -1.81 4.01
CA ARG A 145 4.05 -2.45 5.20
C ARG A 145 3.93 -1.60 6.47
N SER A 146 4.00 -0.26 6.34
CA SER A 146 3.80 0.64 7.49
C SER A 146 2.33 0.64 7.92
N VAL A 147 1.40 0.58 6.97
CA VAL A 147 -0.05 0.50 7.24
C VAL A 147 -0.40 -0.84 7.89
N GLU A 148 0.14 -1.97 7.38
CA GLU A 148 -0.01 -3.30 8.00
C GLU A 148 0.48 -3.31 9.45
N PHE A 149 1.66 -2.71 9.68
CA PHE A 149 2.27 -2.63 11.00
C PHE A 149 1.42 -1.78 11.95
N ALA A 150 0.97 -0.60 11.48
CA ALA A 150 0.10 0.29 12.23
C ALA A 150 -1.22 -0.41 12.61
N GLY A 151 -1.84 -1.10 11.66
CA GLY A 151 -3.05 -1.89 11.88
C GLY A 151 -2.85 -2.99 12.91
N LYS A 152 -1.78 -3.78 12.77
CA LYS A 152 -1.46 -4.90 13.67
C LYS A 152 -1.25 -4.45 15.13
N TYR A 153 -0.54 -3.35 15.32
CA TYR A 153 -0.17 -2.84 16.66
C TYR A 153 -1.10 -1.73 17.17
N LYS A 154 -2.16 -1.43 16.43
CA LYS A 154 -3.17 -0.42 16.76
C LYS A 154 -2.57 0.98 16.99
N VAL A 155 -1.61 1.38 16.18
CA VAL A 155 -0.98 2.70 16.23
C VAL A 155 -1.79 3.67 15.39
N LYS A 156 -2.46 4.64 16.00
CA LYS A 156 -3.06 5.77 15.30
C LYS A 156 -1.96 6.48 14.48
N THR A 157 -2.20 6.69 13.20
CA THR A 157 -1.19 7.28 12.31
C THR A 157 -1.81 8.46 11.58
N ARG A 158 -1.09 9.58 11.50
CA ARG A 158 -1.53 10.77 10.78
C ARG A 158 -0.53 11.12 9.70
N VAL A 159 -1.03 11.44 8.52
CA VAL A 159 -0.24 11.96 7.40
C VAL A 159 -0.36 13.47 7.40
N LEU A 160 0.77 14.14 7.41
CA LEU A 160 0.90 15.61 7.43
C LEU A 160 1.89 16.08 6.37
N SER A 161 1.74 17.31 5.91
CA SER A 161 2.71 17.91 4.99
C SER A 161 3.97 18.36 5.74
N SER A 162 5.13 18.02 5.22
CA SER A 162 6.41 18.58 5.68
C SER A 162 6.66 20.02 5.20
N LEU A 163 5.75 20.55 4.38
CA LEU A 163 5.82 21.90 3.79
C LEU A 163 4.87 22.89 4.50
N THR A 164 4.30 22.52 5.63
CA THR A 164 3.43 23.37 6.45
C THR A 164 4.22 24.55 7.02
N ASP A 165 3.54 25.67 7.26
CA ASP A 165 4.14 26.83 7.92
C ASP A 165 4.67 26.42 9.31
N PRO A 166 5.96 26.60 9.60
CA PRO A 166 6.55 26.26 10.90
C PRO A 166 5.94 27.01 12.09
N LEU A 167 5.23 28.10 11.84
CA LEU A 167 4.55 28.89 12.85
C LEU A 167 3.07 28.52 13.04
N MET A 168 2.58 27.53 12.28
CA MET A 168 1.20 27.06 12.43
C MET A 168 0.98 26.48 13.83
N PRO A 169 -0.11 26.85 14.53
CA PRO A 169 -0.45 26.23 15.79
C PRO A 169 -0.63 24.71 15.66
N LEU A 170 -0.14 23.93 16.61
CA LEU A 170 -0.19 22.46 16.58
C LEU A 170 -1.62 21.93 16.36
N ALA A 171 -2.64 22.58 16.95
CA ALA A 171 -4.04 22.17 16.78
C ALA A 171 -4.50 22.31 15.32
N ASP A 172 -4.09 23.38 14.63
CA ASP A 172 -4.41 23.61 13.22
C ASP A 172 -3.64 22.64 12.32
N GLU A 173 -2.36 22.40 12.63
CA GLU A 173 -1.55 21.41 11.93
C GLU A 173 -2.15 20.02 12.04
N MET A 174 -2.56 19.57 13.23
CA MET A 174 -3.18 18.27 13.45
C MET A 174 -4.51 18.11 12.69
N SER A 175 -5.22 19.18 12.40
CA SER A 175 -6.45 19.20 11.59
C SER A 175 -6.16 19.26 10.08
N SER A 176 -4.94 19.59 9.67
CA SER A 176 -4.57 19.82 8.27
C SER A 176 -4.25 18.55 7.49
N GLY A 177 -4.19 17.37 8.15
CA GLY A 177 -3.80 16.09 7.55
C GLY A 177 -4.92 15.06 7.51
N THR A 178 -4.53 13.81 7.27
CA THR A 178 -5.44 12.65 7.29
C THR A 178 -5.12 11.75 8.48
N LEU A 179 -6.11 11.48 9.34
CA LEU A 179 -5.99 10.51 10.44
C LEU A 179 -6.35 9.10 9.94
N ILE A 180 -5.45 8.14 10.15
CA ILE A 180 -5.67 6.72 9.89
C ILE A 180 -5.94 6.03 11.22
N THR A 181 -7.11 5.41 11.37
CA THR A 181 -7.61 4.89 12.65
C THR A 181 -8.47 3.64 12.48
N PHE A 182 -8.84 3.01 13.59
CA PHE A 182 -9.81 1.89 13.63
C PHE A 182 -11.25 2.35 13.82
N GLU A 183 -11.46 3.60 14.20
CA GLU A 183 -12.79 4.10 14.51
C GLU A 183 -13.51 4.47 13.22
N GLU A 184 -14.56 3.73 12.90
CA GLU A 184 -15.61 4.20 12.00
C GLU A 184 -16.30 5.40 12.67
N ASP A 185 -16.66 6.42 11.87
CA ASP A 185 -17.42 7.54 12.42
C ASP A 185 -18.80 7.04 12.86
N SER A 186 -18.97 6.90 14.18
CA SER A 186 -20.21 6.40 14.80
C SER A 186 -21.37 7.42 14.75
N THR A 187 -21.16 8.62 14.19
CA THR A 187 -22.12 9.73 14.23
C THR A 187 -22.88 9.99 12.94
N MET A 188 -22.48 9.39 11.83
CA MET A 188 -23.23 9.39 10.56
C MET A 188 -23.03 8.05 9.87
N GLU A 189 -23.97 7.69 8.98
CA GLU A 189 -23.74 6.59 8.04
C GLU A 189 -22.38 6.84 7.34
N ALA A 190 -21.45 5.91 7.55
CA ALA A 190 -20.11 6.01 6.98
C ALA A 190 -20.22 6.20 5.46
N ALA A 191 -19.36 7.01 4.86
CA ALA A 191 -19.32 7.15 3.41
C ALA A 191 -19.21 5.76 2.78
N VAL A 192 -20.09 5.43 1.87
CA VAL A 192 -20.15 4.09 1.27
C VAL A 192 -18.86 3.78 0.53
N ILE A 193 -18.28 4.80 -0.12
CA ILE A 193 -17.03 4.76 -0.88
C ILE A 193 -16.11 5.85 -0.36
N SER A 194 -14.88 5.46 -0.04
CA SER A 194 -13.85 6.35 0.47
C SER A 194 -12.90 6.84 -0.63
N GLY A 195 -12.76 6.07 -1.71
CA GLY A 195 -11.91 6.51 -2.81
C GLY A 195 -11.83 5.58 -4.01
N ILE A 196 -11.17 6.10 -5.05
CA ILE A 196 -10.81 5.38 -6.27
C ILE A 196 -9.30 5.23 -6.31
N ALA A 197 -8.82 4.00 -6.21
CA ALA A 197 -7.39 3.68 -6.36
C ALA A 197 -7.13 3.05 -7.72
N PHE A 198 -5.89 3.19 -8.23
CA PHE A 198 -5.51 2.62 -9.51
C PHE A 198 -4.03 2.22 -9.53
N ALA A 199 -3.72 1.20 -10.33
CA ALA A 199 -2.36 0.76 -10.62
C ALA A 199 -2.13 0.73 -12.14
N ARG A 200 -1.03 1.38 -12.57
CA ARG A 200 -0.62 1.45 -14.00
C ARG A 200 0.30 0.30 -14.40
N ASP A 201 1.02 -0.25 -13.43
CA ASP A 201 2.11 -1.20 -13.65
C ASP A 201 1.62 -2.66 -13.60
N GLU A 202 0.53 -2.93 -14.29
CA GLU A 202 -0.09 -4.25 -14.36
C GLU A 202 0.08 -4.86 -15.76
N ALA A 203 0.22 -6.19 -15.78
CA ALA A 203 0.14 -6.98 -16.99
C ALA A 203 -0.74 -8.21 -16.75
N LYS A 204 -1.59 -8.54 -17.72
CA LYS A 204 -2.48 -9.68 -17.67
C LYS A 204 -1.85 -10.87 -18.41
N ILE A 205 -1.91 -12.07 -17.84
CA ILE A 205 -1.52 -13.34 -18.47
C ILE A 205 -2.71 -14.28 -18.43
N THR A 206 -2.96 -14.94 -19.54
CA THR A 206 -4.06 -15.91 -19.70
C THR A 206 -3.51 -17.23 -20.18
N VAL A 207 -3.87 -18.30 -19.48
CA VAL A 207 -3.56 -19.71 -19.81
C VAL A 207 -4.88 -20.39 -20.14
N LEU A 208 -5.08 -20.73 -21.42
CA LEU A 208 -6.35 -21.25 -21.94
C LEU A 208 -6.35 -22.78 -22.01
N GLY A 209 -7.50 -23.36 -21.71
CA GLY A 209 -7.83 -24.73 -22.00
C GLY A 209 -7.00 -25.78 -21.28
N VAL A 210 -6.64 -25.51 -20.00
CA VAL A 210 -5.93 -26.49 -19.16
C VAL A 210 -6.91 -27.50 -18.56
N PRO A 211 -6.50 -28.77 -18.30
CA PRO A 211 -7.35 -29.74 -17.64
C PRO A 211 -7.82 -29.29 -16.27
N ASP A 212 -9.13 -29.37 -16.00
CA ASP A 212 -9.68 -29.06 -14.68
C ASP A 212 -9.47 -30.23 -13.72
N ARG A 213 -8.35 -30.19 -13.01
CA ARG A 213 -7.93 -31.21 -12.05
C ARG A 213 -7.25 -30.59 -10.83
N PRO A 214 -7.31 -31.26 -9.67
CA PRO A 214 -6.60 -30.82 -8.48
C PRO A 214 -5.11 -30.56 -8.75
N GLY A 215 -4.59 -29.42 -8.29
CA GLY A 215 -3.20 -29.05 -8.40
C GLY A 215 -2.83 -28.24 -9.66
N ILE A 216 -3.74 -28.00 -10.60
CA ILE A 216 -3.43 -27.24 -11.83
C ILE A 216 -3.00 -25.80 -11.52
N ALA A 217 -3.68 -25.12 -10.59
CA ALA A 217 -3.31 -23.77 -10.18
C ALA A 217 -1.88 -23.71 -9.61
N TYR A 218 -1.49 -24.71 -8.80
CA TYR A 218 -0.13 -24.81 -8.29
C TYR A 218 0.90 -25.07 -9.41
N GLN A 219 0.58 -25.92 -10.39
CA GLN A 219 1.46 -26.15 -11.52
C GLN A 219 1.69 -24.90 -12.37
N ILE A 220 0.71 -23.99 -12.43
CA ILE A 220 0.82 -22.71 -13.15
C ILE A 220 1.59 -21.69 -12.31
N LEU A 221 1.20 -21.49 -11.04
CA LEU A 221 1.70 -20.40 -10.22
C LEU A 221 2.96 -20.76 -9.42
N GLY A 222 3.24 -22.04 -9.15
CA GLY A 222 4.43 -22.46 -8.41
C GLY A 222 5.73 -21.94 -9.04
N PRO A 223 5.99 -22.19 -10.34
CA PRO A 223 7.18 -21.67 -11.03
C PRO A 223 7.26 -20.13 -11.05
N ILE A 224 6.13 -19.42 -11.04
CA ILE A 224 6.06 -17.96 -10.95
C ILE A 224 6.51 -17.50 -9.57
N ALA A 225 6.00 -18.15 -8.51
CA ALA A 225 6.39 -17.88 -7.13
C ALA A 225 7.88 -18.19 -6.86
N ASP A 226 8.39 -19.32 -7.39
CA ASP A 226 9.81 -19.71 -7.29
C ASP A 226 10.73 -18.70 -7.97
N ALA A 227 10.24 -18.00 -9.00
CA ALA A 227 10.94 -16.92 -9.68
C ALA A 227 10.83 -15.58 -8.94
N ASN A 228 10.17 -15.54 -7.76
CA ASN A 228 9.91 -14.36 -6.94
C ASN A 228 9.13 -13.27 -7.70
N ILE A 229 8.10 -13.69 -8.45
CA ILE A 229 7.15 -12.82 -9.16
C ILE A 229 5.85 -12.79 -8.37
N ASP A 230 5.41 -11.59 -7.99
CA ASP A 230 4.13 -11.40 -7.31
C ASP A 230 2.96 -11.57 -8.28
N VAL A 231 1.86 -12.18 -7.79
CA VAL A 231 0.61 -12.35 -8.51
C VAL A 231 -0.50 -11.67 -7.70
N ASP A 232 -1.31 -10.83 -8.35
CA ASP A 232 -2.34 -10.06 -7.65
C ASP A 232 -3.74 -10.64 -7.90
N ILE A 233 -4.37 -10.37 -9.06
CA ILE A 233 -5.70 -10.90 -9.36
C ILE A 233 -5.56 -12.27 -10.01
N ILE A 234 -6.32 -13.25 -9.50
CA ILE A 234 -6.38 -14.60 -10.06
C ILE A 234 -7.84 -14.92 -10.35
N ILE A 235 -8.14 -15.33 -11.58
CA ILE A 235 -9.46 -15.77 -12.01
C ILE A 235 -9.34 -17.13 -12.67
N GLN A 236 -10.11 -18.10 -12.18
CA GLN A 236 -10.25 -19.43 -12.77
C GLN A 236 -11.74 -19.68 -13.05
N ASN A 237 -12.08 -20.05 -14.27
CA ASN A 237 -13.44 -20.38 -14.67
C ASN A 237 -13.48 -21.83 -15.19
N GLN A 238 -14.38 -22.63 -14.62
CA GLN A 238 -14.64 -23.98 -15.12
C GLN A 238 -15.39 -23.92 -16.45
N SER A 239 -14.93 -24.67 -17.46
CA SER A 239 -15.63 -24.83 -18.72
C SER A 239 -16.42 -26.16 -18.76
N VAL A 240 -17.32 -26.26 -19.74
CA VAL A 240 -18.23 -27.44 -19.89
C VAL A 240 -17.47 -28.71 -20.27
N ASP A 241 -16.26 -28.60 -20.83
CA ASP A 241 -15.51 -29.75 -21.42
C ASP A 241 -14.45 -30.32 -20.46
N GLY A 242 -14.57 -30.08 -19.14
CA GLY A 242 -13.56 -30.54 -18.16
C GLY A 242 -12.23 -29.80 -18.28
N LYS A 243 -12.24 -28.64 -18.91
CA LYS A 243 -11.10 -27.71 -18.99
C LYS A 243 -11.37 -26.46 -18.18
N THR A 244 -10.34 -25.70 -17.88
CA THR A 244 -10.45 -24.40 -17.23
C THR A 244 -9.56 -23.39 -17.93
N ASP A 245 -9.96 -22.13 -17.88
CA ASP A 245 -9.13 -21.01 -18.26
C ASP A 245 -8.63 -20.34 -16.99
N PHE A 246 -7.36 -19.98 -16.98
CA PHE A 246 -6.69 -19.38 -15.84
C PHE A 246 -6.10 -18.03 -16.24
N THR A 247 -6.57 -16.96 -15.63
CA THR A 247 -6.10 -15.60 -15.92
C THR A 247 -5.62 -14.95 -14.64
N PHE A 248 -4.47 -14.28 -14.69
CA PHE A 248 -3.93 -13.58 -13.54
C PHE A 248 -3.13 -12.34 -13.96
N THR A 249 -2.86 -11.45 -12.99
CA THR A 249 -2.02 -10.27 -13.22
C THR A 249 -0.69 -10.39 -12.49
N VAL A 250 0.33 -9.77 -13.09
CA VAL A 250 1.68 -9.62 -12.54
C VAL A 250 2.14 -8.19 -12.73
N PRO A 251 3.16 -7.70 -11.96
CA PRO A 251 3.80 -6.43 -12.26
C PRO A 251 4.31 -6.40 -13.72
N ARG A 252 4.09 -5.29 -14.41
CA ARG A 252 4.50 -5.14 -15.82
C ARG A 252 5.99 -5.43 -16.04
N ALA A 253 6.84 -5.05 -15.08
CA ALA A 253 8.28 -5.32 -15.14
C ALA A 253 8.61 -6.82 -15.19
N ASP A 254 7.76 -7.68 -14.61
CA ASP A 254 7.95 -9.12 -14.55
C ASP A 254 7.22 -9.88 -15.67
N TYR A 255 6.43 -9.17 -16.49
CA TYR A 255 5.56 -9.75 -17.52
C TYR A 255 6.31 -10.70 -18.47
N GLN A 256 7.41 -10.24 -19.06
CA GLN A 256 8.16 -11.04 -20.03
C GLN A 256 8.75 -12.30 -19.37
N LYS A 257 9.33 -12.15 -18.18
CA LYS A 257 9.89 -13.26 -17.41
C LYS A 257 8.82 -14.29 -17.05
N ALA A 258 7.65 -13.83 -16.59
CA ALA A 258 6.52 -14.70 -16.27
C ALA A 258 6.03 -15.46 -17.51
N LEU A 259 5.87 -14.76 -18.63
CA LEU A 259 5.42 -15.35 -19.89
C LEU A 259 6.41 -16.42 -20.42
N ASP A 260 7.71 -16.15 -20.32
CA ASP A 260 8.76 -17.10 -20.74
C ASP A 260 8.78 -18.34 -19.85
N ILE A 261 8.63 -18.22 -18.54
CA ILE A 261 8.50 -19.35 -17.61
C ILE A 261 7.30 -20.22 -18.00
N LEU A 262 6.15 -19.61 -18.21
CA LEU A 262 4.93 -20.34 -18.55
C LEU A 262 5.06 -21.07 -19.90
N LYS A 263 5.55 -20.41 -20.94
CA LYS A 263 5.68 -21.00 -22.29
C LYS A 263 6.75 -22.08 -22.35
N ASN A 264 7.91 -21.87 -21.73
CA ASN A 264 9.06 -22.75 -21.85
C ASN A 264 9.06 -23.90 -20.84
N THR A 265 8.49 -23.70 -19.65
CA THR A 265 8.59 -24.68 -18.56
C THR A 265 7.24 -25.31 -18.23
N VAL A 266 6.15 -24.55 -18.28
CA VAL A 266 4.85 -24.98 -17.75
C VAL A 266 3.93 -25.53 -18.84
N GLN A 267 3.87 -24.91 -20.01
CA GLN A 267 2.89 -25.19 -21.05
C GLN A 267 2.79 -26.67 -21.42
N ALA A 268 3.94 -27.34 -21.61
CA ALA A 268 3.98 -28.77 -22.00
C ALA A 268 3.45 -29.71 -20.90
N HIS A 269 3.63 -29.32 -19.61
CA HIS A 269 3.22 -30.13 -18.46
C HIS A 269 1.74 -29.99 -18.10
N ILE A 270 1.14 -28.85 -18.42
CA ILE A 270 -0.26 -28.55 -18.10
C ILE A 270 -1.19 -28.73 -19.31
N GLU A 271 -0.67 -29.13 -20.46
CA GLU A 271 -1.44 -29.35 -21.70
C GLU A 271 -2.27 -28.09 -22.09
N ALA A 272 -1.73 -26.90 -21.83
CA ALA A 272 -2.41 -25.68 -22.16
C ALA A 272 -2.56 -25.48 -23.65
N LYS A 273 -3.76 -25.11 -24.09
CA LYS A 273 -4.05 -24.83 -25.50
C LYS A 273 -3.27 -23.61 -25.98
N GLU A 274 -3.25 -22.57 -25.16
CA GLU A 274 -2.60 -21.30 -25.48
C GLU A 274 -2.18 -20.58 -24.20
N ILE A 275 -1.05 -19.87 -24.28
CA ILE A 275 -0.60 -18.92 -23.27
C ILE A 275 -0.37 -17.58 -23.95
N SER A 276 -1.15 -16.58 -23.54
CA SER A 276 -1.11 -15.24 -24.08
C SER A 276 -1.06 -14.21 -22.96
N GLY A 277 -0.80 -12.96 -23.28
CA GLY A 277 -0.82 -11.89 -22.28
C GLY A 277 -0.90 -10.50 -22.90
N ASP A 278 -1.21 -9.52 -22.05
CA ASP A 278 -1.33 -8.12 -22.40
C ASP A 278 -0.64 -7.25 -21.33
N PRO A 279 0.46 -6.58 -21.68
CA PRO A 279 1.16 -5.67 -20.74
C PRO A 279 0.56 -4.26 -20.69
N LYS A 280 -0.48 -3.96 -21.49
CA LYS A 280 -1.10 -2.64 -21.59
C LYS A 280 -2.43 -2.59 -20.86
N VAL A 281 -2.45 -3.06 -19.63
CA VAL A 281 -3.63 -3.03 -18.77
C VAL A 281 -3.37 -2.20 -17.53
N SER A 282 -4.45 -1.69 -16.93
CA SER A 282 -4.43 -1.00 -15.65
C SER A 282 -5.55 -1.54 -14.78
N LYS A 283 -5.31 -1.54 -13.48
CA LYS A 283 -6.30 -1.88 -12.47
C LYS A 283 -6.91 -0.60 -11.91
N VAL A 284 -8.24 -0.53 -11.84
CA VAL A 284 -8.98 0.55 -11.18
C VAL A 284 -9.91 -0.06 -10.15
N SER A 285 -9.91 0.50 -8.95
CA SER A 285 -10.63 -0.05 -7.80
C SER A 285 -11.43 1.01 -7.07
N VAL A 286 -12.66 0.67 -6.73
CA VAL A 286 -13.51 1.41 -5.81
C VAL A 286 -13.31 0.82 -4.42
N VAL A 287 -13.01 1.64 -3.42
CA VAL A 287 -12.68 1.22 -2.05
C VAL A 287 -13.60 1.92 -1.05
N GLY A 288 -14.13 1.19 -0.08
CA GLY A 288 -14.92 1.73 1.01
C GLY A 288 -15.51 0.65 1.91
N VAL A 289 -15.39 0.80 3.23
CA VAL A 289 -15.97 -0.12 4.22
C VAL A 289 -17.50 -0.17 4.18
N GLY A 290 -18.14 0.92 3.76
CA GLY A 290 -19.60 1.00 3.62
C GLY A 290 -20.16 0.06 2.55
N MET A 291 -19.35 -0.48 1.64
CA MET A 291 -19.81 -1.45 0.63
C MET A 291 -20.36 -2.74 1.24
N ARG A 292 -19.94 -3.11 2.45
CA ARG A 292 -20.43 -4.31 3.18
C ARG A 292 -21.96 -4.30 3.37
N SER A 293 -22.53 -3.13 3.55
CA SER A 293 -23.97 -2.95 3.86
C SER A 293 -24.80 -2.39 2.72
N HIS A 294 -24.17 -2.05 1.58
CA HIS A 294 -24.83 -1.39 0.46
C HIS A 294 -24.83 -2.24 -0.80
N VAL A 295 -26.01 -2.43 -1.37
CA VAL A 295 -26.19 -3.13 -2.66
C VAL A 295 -26.05 -2.16 -3.84
N GLY A 296 -25.66 -2.69 -4.99
CA GLY A 296 -25.67 -1.92 -6.25
C GLY A 296 -24.39 -1.17 -6.59
N ILE A 297 -23.37 -1.16 -5.72
CA ILE A 297 -22.08 -0.49 -5.99
C ILE A 297 -21.42 -1.03 -7.25
N ALA A 298 -21.31 -2.37 -7.38
CA ALA A 298 -20.77 -3.01 -8.58
C ALA A 298 -21.54 -2.61 -9.83
N SER A 299 -22.89 -2.63 -9.77
CA SER A 299 -23.76 -2.25 -10.88
C SER A 299 -23.55 -0.79 -11.29
N LYS A 300 -23.42 0.11 -10.32
CA LYS A 300 -23.11 1.53 -10.57
C LYS A 300 -21.76 1.71 -11.24
N MET A 301 -20.72 1.02 -10.72
CA MET A 301 -19.39 1.03 -11.31
C MET A 301 -19.39 0.53 -12.76
N PHE A 302 -20.02 -0.62 -13.03
CA PHE A 302 -20.02 -1.22 -14.36
C PHE A 302 -20.85 -0.39 -15.35
N ARG A 303 -21.96 0.20 -14.93
CA ARG A 303 -22.75 1.12 -15.75
C ARG A 303 -21.93 2.34 -16.13
N THR A 304 -21.27 3.00 -15.17
CA THR A 304 -20.42 4.16 -15.44
C THR A 304 -19.35 3.86 -16.48
N LEU A 305 -18.65 2.72 -16.33
CA LEU A 305 -17.62 2.32 -17.30
C LEU A 305 -18.22 2.01 -18.68
N SER A 306 -19.40 1.40 -18.73
CA SER A 306 -20.11 1.12 -19.98
C SER A 306 -20.55 2.39 -20.70
N GLU A 307 -21.06 3.38 -19.97
CA GLU A 307 -21.46 4.69 -20.53
C GLU A 307 -20.27 5.45 -21.12
N GLU A 308 -19.07 5.27 -20.55
CA GLU A 308 -17.80 5.81 -21.09
C GLU A 308 -17.16 4.93 -22.19
N GLY A 309 -17.81 3.84 -22.59
CA GLY A 309 -17.30 2.93 -23.62
C GLY A 309 -16.07 2.13 -23.20
N ILE A 310 -15.85 1.95 -21.90
CA ILE A 310 -14.70 1.24 -21.34
C ILE A 310 -15.04 -0.23 -21.12
N ASN A 311 -14.33 -1.11 -21.83
CA ASN A 311 -14.48 -2.55 -21.67
C ASN A 311 -13.73 -3.08 -20.44
N ILE A 312 -14.38 -3.96 -19.68
CA ILE A 312 -13.82 -4.62 -18.50
C ILE A 312 -13.22 -5.96 -18.93
N LEU A 313 -11.94 -6.17 -18.62
CA LEU A 313 -11.18 -7.39 -18.96
C LEU A 313 -11.19 -8.43 -17.83
N MET A 314 -11.18 -7.98 -16.59
CA MET A 314 -11.24 -8.81 -15.38
C MET A 314 -11.99 -8.06 -14.27
N ILE A 315 -12.60 -8.82 -13.36
CA ILE A 315 -13.26 -8.29 -12.18
C ILE A 315 -12.78 -9.08 -10.96
N SER A 316 -12.48 -8.39 -9.89
CA SER A 316 -12.21 -8.99 -8.57
C SER A 316 -12.92 -8.18 -7.49
N THR A 317 -13.51 -8.86 -6.51
CA THR A 317 -14.24 -8.21 -5.43
C THR A 317 -13.81 -8.73 -4.07
N SER A 318 -13.84 -7.86 -3.08
CA SER A 318 -13.78 -8.20 -1.66
C SER A 318 -14.92 -7.49 -0.91
N GLU A 319 -14.95 -7.59 0.40
CA GLU A 319 -15.97 -6.91 1.21
C GLU A 319 -15.91 -5.39 1.12
N ILE A 320 -14.72 -4.82 0.87
CA ILE A 320 -14.47 -3.37 0.91
C ILE A 320 -13.87 -2.82 -0.38
N LYS A 321 -13.77 -3.65 -1.43
CA LYS A 321 -13.26 -3.19 -2.73
C LYS A 321 -13.88 -3.95 -3.91
N ILE A 322 -14.02 -3.22 -5.02
CA ILE A 322 -14.31 -3.79 -6.33
C ILE A 322 -13.24 -3.30 -7.28
N SER A 323 -12.50 -4.24 -7.87
CA SER A 323 -11.42 -3.96 -8.80
C SER A 323 -11.79 -4.43 -10.20
N VAL A 324 -11.47 -3.64 -11.19
CA VAL A 324 -11.55 -4.00 -12.61
C VAL A 324 -10.19 -3.82 -13.26
N VAL A 325 -9.87 -4.71 -14.20
CA VAL A 325 -8.75 -4.55 -15.12
C VAL A 325 -9.33 -4.06 -16.44
N ILE A 326 -8.74 -2.99 -16.98
CA ILE A 326 -9.14 -2.34 -18.22
C ILE A 326 -7.92 -2.05 -19.10
N ASP A 327 -8.12 -1.68 -20.36
CA ASP A 327 -7.05 -1.18 -21.23
C ASP A 327 -6.45 0.10 -20.61
N GLU A 328 -5.12 0.17 -20.53
CA GLU A 328 -4.36 1.24 -19.89
C GLU A 328 -4.74 2.65 -20.41
N LYS A 329 -5.04 2.79 -21.69
CA LYS A 329 -5.39 4.08 -22.29
C LYS A 329 -6.66 4.72 -21.69
N TYR A 330 -7.52 3.94 -21.08
CA TYR A 330 -8.77 4.42 -20.47
C TYR A 330 -8.67 4.68 -18.96
N MET A 331 -7.53 4.40 -18.34
CA MET A 331 -7.40 4.42 -16.88
C MET A 331 -7.79 5.79 -16.28
N GLU A 332 -7.28 6.90 -16.81
CA GLU A 332 -7.59 8.24 -16.28
C GLU A 332 -9.05 8.63 -16.49
N LEU A 333 -9.63 8.26 -17.64
CA LEU A 333 -11.05 8.47 -17.90
C LEU A 333 -11.90 7.68 -16.90
N ALA A 334 -11.58 6.41 -16.68
CA ALA A 334 -12.29 5.56 -15.72
C ALA A 334 -12.23 6.14 -14.30
N VAL A 335 -11.06 6.60 -13.85
CA VAL A 335 -10.88 7.21 -12.53
C VAL A 335 -11.77 8.45 -12.37
N ARG A 336 -11.75 9.38 -13.32
CA ARG A 336 -12.56 10.60 -13.28
C ARG A 336 -14.06 10.32 -13.34
N ALA A 337 -14.47 9.41 -14.22
CA ALA A 337 -15.88 9.03 -14.37
C ALA A 337 -16.42 8.37 -13.08
N LEU A 338 -15.65 7.44 -12.50
CA LEU A 338 -16.04 6.78 -11.25
C LEU A 338 -16.02 7.76 -10.07
N HIS A 339 -15.03 8.62 -9.96
CA HIS A 339 -14.95 9.65 -8.91
C HIS A 339 -16.22 10.53 -8.92
N LYS A 340 -16.61 11.02 -10.09
CA LYS A 340 -17.83 11.79 -10.28
C LYS A 340 -19.09 10.97 -10.00
N ALA A 341 -19.17 9.74 -10.51
CA ALA A 341 -20.32 8.88 -10.31
C ALA A 341 -20.59 8.55 -8.85
N PHE A 342 -19.53 8.38 -8.04
CA PHE A 342 -19.63 8.13 -6.60
C PHE A 342 -19.64 9.41 -5.75
N GLU A 343 -19.72 10.59 -6.38
CA GLU A 343 -19.86 11.90 -5.72
C GLU A 343 -18.74 12.18 -4.69
N LEU A 344 -17.51 11.75 -5.02
CA LEU A 344 -16.36 11.85 -4.13
C LEU A 344 -15.77 13.28 -4.02
N ASP A 345 -16.23 14.19 -4.85
CA ASP A 345 -15.98 15.64 -4.80
C ASP A 345 -16.77 16.35 -3.70
N GLN A 346 -17.86 15.74 -3.23
CA GLN A 346 -18.74 16.30 -2.21
C GLN A 346 -18.35 15.84 -0.80
N LYS A 347 -18.63 16.71 0.22
CA LYS A 347 -18.40 16.38 1.64
C LYS A 347 -19.55 15.57 2.20
#